data_7c581626c84a1c9d42c0ca185dc9a6df
#
_entry.id   7c581626c84a1c9d42c0ca185dc9a6df
#
_cell.length_a   1.000
_cell.length_b   1.000
_cell.length_c   1.000
_cell.angle_alpha   90.00
_cell.angle_beta   90.00
_cell.angle_gamma   90.00
#
_symmetry.space_group_name_H-M   'P 1'
#
loop_
_entity.id
_entity.type
_entity.pdbx_description
1 polymer ?
#
loop_
_entity_poly.entity_id
_entity_poly.type
_entity_poly.pdbx_seq_one_letter_code
_entity_poly.pdbx_strand_id
1 'polypeptide(L)'
;MEIITSLEQLHKFSAPCVVALGTFDGLHRGHLDVIETAKAKAHECNSQLAVFTFSNHPFEWIRPGMVPPALITGAQKQELLQQLGVDVLVDIPFNQQVADLSPQEFLQRLQQLDYSCLVVGANFTYGCRGQGTVYTLAASAKAMGFELIVRELVSEGATVISSTAIRQLIAAGEVAEAAAMLGRSYSISGTVAHGNERGRLLGYPTANIELEDAHVAVPLGGVYAVRVIVNGKSYHGMANIGYNPTFGDVAQPRLETNIFDFTGDLYGKQLTVQFVQRIRGEVKFAGIEQLKQQLAQDKNDCEEALR
;
A
#
# COMPACT_ATOMS: atom_id res chain seq x y z
N MET A 1 -18.00 5.11 -5.75
CA MET A 1 -17.71 3.86 -5.00
C MET A 1 -18.47 3.90 -3.69
N GLU A 2 -19.33 2.92 -3.44
CA GLU A 2 -19.97 2.72 -2.14
C GLU A 2 -19.01 1.96 -1.21
N ILE A 3 -19.00 2.32 0.09
CA ILE A 3 -18.10 1.70 1.07
C ILE A 3 -18.94 1.03 2.16
N ILE A 4 -18.74 -0.28 2.34
CA ILE A 4 -19.37 -1.11 3.36
C ILE A 4 -18.31 -1.46 4.41
N THR A 5 -18.58 -1.16 5.68
CA THR A 5 -17.61 -1.28 6.77
C THR A 5 -17.95 -2.37 7.79
N SER A 6 -19.05 -3.10 7.61
CA SER A 6 -19.41 -4.25 8.45
C SER A 6 -20.19 -5.32 7.67
N LEU A 7 -20.18 -6.56 8.17
CA LEU A 7 -20.93 -7.67 7.56
C LEU A 7 -22.46 -7.45 7.61
N GLU A 8 -22.95 -6.69 8.59
CA GLU A 8 -24.36 -6.39 8.76
C GLU A 8 -24.89 -5.39 7.71
N GLN A 9 -23.98 -4.61 7.10
CA GLN A 9 -24.31 -3.65 6.05
C GLN A 9 -24.35 -4.29 4.65
N LEU A 10 -23.95 -5.56 4.51
CA LEU A 10 -24.04 -6.26 3.25
C LEU A 10 -25.49 -6.32 2.79
N HIS A 11 -25.75 -5.96 1.54
CA HIS A 11 -27.09 -5.94 0.94
C HIS A 11 -27.01 -6.17 -0.56
N LYS A 12 -28.15 -6.48 -1.18
CA LYS A 12 -28.25 -6.62 -2.62
C LYS A 12 -28.26 -5.26 -3.30
N PHE A 13 -27.53 -5.17 -4.40
CA PHE A 13 -27.53 -4.01 -5.28
C PHE A 13 -28.56 -4.15 -6.40
N SER A 14 -28.69 -3.09 -7.21
CA SER A 14 -29.59 -3.08 -8.38
C SER A 14 -29.18 -4.05 -9.48
N ALA A 15 -27.91 -4.42 -9.54
CA ALA A 15 -27.35 -5.44 -10.42
C ALA A 15 -26.51 -6.42 -9.61
N PRO A 16 -26.35 -7.67 -10.06
CA PRO A 16 -25.43 -8.64 -9.42
C PRO A 16 -24.01 -8.11 -9.36
N CYS A 17 -23.22 -8.62 -8.41
CA CYS A 17 -21.83 -8.25 -8.27
C CYS A 17 -20.89 -9.32 -8.87
N VAL A 18 -19.77 -8.89 -9.42
CA VAL A 18 -18.54 -9.68 -9.54
C VAL A 18 -17.59 -9.23 -8.45
N VAL A 19 -17.17 -10.16 -7.59
CA VAL A 19 -16.43 -9.83 -6.37
C VAL A 19 -14.99 -10.30 -6.46
N ALA A 20 -14.03 -9.38 -6.36
CA ALA A 20 -12.63 -9.70 -6.12
C ALA A 20 -12.39 -9.87 -4.61
N LEU A 21 -11.86 -11.02 -4.19
CA LEU A 21 -11.58 -11.33 -2.78
C LEU A 21 -10.08 -11.32 -2.49
N GLY A 22 -9.66 -10.58 -1.48
CA GLY A 22 -8.26 -10.55 -1.05
C GLY A 22 -7.99 -9.59 0.09
N THR A 23 -6.82 -9.68 0.71
CA THR A 23 -6.36 -8.70 1.71
C THR A 23 -5.90 -7.39 1.05
N PHE A 24 -5.48 -7.47 -0.21
CA PHE A 24 -5.11 -6.34 -1.06
C PHE A 24 -4.14 -5.33 -0.42
N ASP A 25 -3.25 -5.82 0.47
CA ASP A 25 -2.22 -4.98 1.05
C ASP A 25 -1.16 -4.63 0.00
N GLY A 26 -0.98 -3.33 -0.21
CA GLY A 26 -0.08 -2.78 -1.21
C GLY A 26 -0.67 -2.71 -2.62
N LEU A 27 -1.81 -3.33 -2.95
CA LEU A 27 -2.40 -3.33 -4.30
C LEU A 27 -1.33 -3.54 -5.39
N HIS A 28 -0.48 -4.57 -5.21
CA HIS A 28 0.59 -4.92 -6.14
C HIS A 28 0.06 -5.57 -7.42
N ARG A 29 0.90 -5.75 -8.44
CA ARG A 29 0.51 -6.28 -9.77
C ARG A 29 -0.29 -7.58 -9.71
N GLY A 30 0.02 -8.49 -8.77
CA GLY A 30 -0.79 -9.69 -8.56
C GLY A 30 -2.19 -9.40 -8.01
N HIS A 31 -2.36 -8.39 -7.17
CA HIS A 31 -3.66 -7.94 -6.71
C HIS A 31 -4.44 -7.23 -7.83
N LEU A 32 -3.73 -6.39 -8.61
CA LEU A 32 -4.33 -5.70 -9.77
C LEU A 32 -4.83 -6.70 -10.82
N ASP A 33 -4.12 -7.80 -11.07
CA ASP A 33 -4.55 -8.85 -11.99
C ASP A 33 -5.89 -9.49 -11.58
N VAL A 34 -6.09 -9.73 -10.28
CA VAL A 34 -7.37 -10.23 -9.73
C VAL A 34 -8.49 -9.21 -9.91
N ILE A 35 -8.23 -7.93 -9.57
CA ILE A 35 -9.22 -6.85 -9.63
C ILE A 35 -9.60 -6.53 -11.09
N GLU A 36 -8.61 -6.43 -11.99
CA GLU A 36 -8.86 -6.15 -13.42
C GLU A 36 -9.60 -7.33 -14.10
N THR A 37 -9.32 -8.58 -13.69
CA THR A 37 -10.09 -9.74 -14.14
C THR A 37 -11.55 -9.64 -13.67
N ALA A 38 -11.78 -9.26 -12.41
CA ALA A 38 -13.13 -9.06 -11.89
C ALA A 38 -13.85 -7.91 -12.62
N LYS A 39 -13.14 -6.82 -12.90
CA LYS A 39 -13.66 -5.67 -13.66
C LYS A 39 -14.08 -6.06 -15.08
N ALA A 40 -13.24 -6.78 -15.79
CA ALA A 40 -13.55 -7.26 -17.13
C ALA A 40 -14.79 -8.17 -17.13
N LYS A 41 -14.88 -9.07 -16.14
CA LYS A 41 -16.04 -9.96 -15.97
C LYS A 41 -17.31 -9.19 -15.59
N ALA A 42 -17.22 -8.19 -14.70
CA ALA A 42 -18.35 -7.34 -14.33
C ALA A 42 -18.90 -6.60 -15.56
N HIS A 43 -18.02 -6.05 -16.39
CA HIS A 43 -18.42 -5.40 -17.64
C HIS A 43 -19.09 -6.39 -18.62
N GLU A 44 -18.54 -7.59 -18.81
CA GLU A 44 -19.11 -8.63 -19.66
C GLU A 44 -20.55 -9.01 -19.25
N CYS A 45 -20.79 -9.11 -17.94
CA CYS A 45 -22.07 -9.53 -17.38
C CYS A 45 -23.03 -8.36 -17.05
N ASN A 46 -22.68 -7.09 -17.36
CA ASN A 46 -23.41 -5.91 -16.90
C ASN A 46 -23.65 -5.91 -15.38
N SER A 47 -22.65 -6.30 -14.63
CA SER A 47 -22.64 -6.41 -13.17
C SER A 47 -21.81 -5.29 -12.54
N GLN A 48 -21.97 -5.08 -11.22
CA GLN A 48 -21.11 -4.17 -10.46
C GLN A 48 -19.79 -4.85 -10.09
N LEU A 49 -18.69 -4.09 -10.14
CA LEU A 49 -17.40 -4.52 -9.60
C LEU A 49 -17.36 -4.29 -8.09
N ALA A 50 -17.31 -5.36 -7.32
CA ALA A 50 -17.10 -5.29 -5.88
C ALA A 50 -15.69 -5.80 -5.50
N VAL A 51 -15.07 -5.15 -4.52
CA VAL A 51 -13.83 -5.61 -3.89
C VAL A 51 -14.11 -5.87 -2.41
N PHE A 52 -13.82 -7.09 -1.95
CA PHE A 52 -13.91 -7.46 -0.55
C PHE A 52 -12.51 -7.56 0.05
N THR A 53 -12.26 -6.78 1.09
CA THR A 53 -10.97 -6.71 1.80
C THR A 53 -11.17 -6.42 3.27
N PHE A 54 -10.07 -6.26 4.01
CA PHE A 54 -10.07 -5.92 5.42
C PHE A 54 -9.45 -4.54 5.64
N SER A 55 -10.05 -3.77 6.56
CA SER A 55 -9.56 -2.44 6.94
C SER A 55 -8.30 -2.50 7.81
N ASN A 56 -8.06 -3.61 8.48
CA ASN A 56 -6.85 -3.89 9.25
C ASN A 56 -6.19 -5.20 8.80
N HIS A 57 -4.94 -5.41 9.19
CA HIS A 57 -4.24 -6.64 8.85
C HIS A 57 -4.77 -7.81 9.71
N PRO A 58 -5.12 -8.98 9.14
CA PRO A 58 -5.62 -10.13 9.91
C PRO A 58 -4.72 -10.56 11.07
N PHE A 59 -3.39 -10.33 11.00
CA PHE A 59 -2.45 -10.65 12.08
C PHE A 59 -2.63 -9.77 13.32
N GLU A 60 -3.28 -8.61 13.23
CA GLU A 60 -3.63 -7.85 14.44
C GLU A 60 -4.48 -8.66 15.40
N TRP A 61 -5.32 -9.53 14.83
CA TRP A 61 -6.16 -10.45 15.61
C TRP A 61 -5.51 -11.84 15.81
N ILE A 62 -4.98 -12.44 14.72
CA ILE A 62 -4.51 -13.84 14.71
C ILE A 62 -3.16 -13.98 15.44
N ARG A 63 -2.25 -12.99 15.29
CA ARG A 63 -0.90 -12.99 15.85
C ARG A 63 -0.50 -11.58 16.28
N PRO A 64 -1.11 -11.04 17.37
CA PRO A 64 -0.73 -9.74 17.91
C PRO A 64 0.79 -9.68 18.16
N GLY A 65 1.44 -8.59 17.74
CA GLY A 65 2.91 -8.43 17.84
C GLY A 65 3.70 -8.98 16.63
N MET A 66 3.04 -9.65 15.67
CA MET A 66 3.66 -10.07 14.39
C MET A 66 3.01 -9.40 13.18
N VAL A 67 2.37 -8.26 13.40
CA VAL A 67 1.73 -7.49 12.31
C VAL A 67 2.83 -6.91 11.42
N PRO A 68 2.85 -7.26 10.12
CA PRO A 68 3.83 -6.69 9.21
C PRO A 68 3.51 -5.22 8.95
N PRO A 69 4.53 -4.38 8.68
CA PRO A 69 4.29 -3.00 8.29
C PRO A 69 3.38 -2.90 7.07
N ALA A 70 2.43 -1.97 7.08
CA ALA A 70 1.51 -1.77 5.96
C ALA A 70 2.24 -1.23 4.72
N LEU A 71 1.90 -1.74 3.55
CA LEU A 71 2.44 -1.22 2.28
C LEU A 71 1.66 -0.02 1.76
N ILE A 72 0.47 0.21 2.31
CA ILE A 72 -0.46 1.23 1.87
C ILE A 72 -1.39 1.57 3.03
N THR A 73 -1.71 2.86 3.20
CA THR A 73 -2.71 3.28 4.18
C THR A 73 -4.13 2.97 3.70
N GLY A 74 -5.10 2.94 4.62
CA GLY A 74 -6.52 2.74 4.26
C GLY A 74 -7.00 3.80 3.26
N ALA A 75 -6.63 5.06 3.46
CA ALA A 75 -6.98 6.17 2.55
C ALA A 75 -6.40 5.96 1.15
N GLN A 76 -5.12 5.62 1.03
CA GLN A 76 -4.47 5.31 -0.26
C GLN A 76 -5.11 4.08 -0.94
N LYS A 77 -5.48 3.05 -0.16
CA LYS A 77 -6.16 1.87 -0.70
C LYS A 77 -7.51 2.24 -1.31
N GLN A 78 -8.31 3.03 -0.60
CA GLN A 78 -9.61 3.50 -1.09
C GLN A 78 -9.47 4.36 -2.35
N GLU A 79 -8.53 5.29 -2.37
CA GLU A 79 -8.26 6.13 -3.53
C GLU A 79 -7.88 5.31 -4.78
N LEU A 80 -6.95 4.37 -4.64
CA LEU A 80 -6.51 3.49 -5.74
C LEU A 80 -7.65 2.59 -6.25
N LEU A 81 -8.46 2.02 -5.36
CA LEU A 81 -9.61 1.21 -5.77
C LEU A 81 -10.67 2.06 -6.48
N GLN A 82 -10.88 3.29 -6.05
CA GLN A 82 -11.77 4.22 -6.75
C GLN A 82 -11.25 4.57 -8.15
N GLN A 83 -9.94 4.81 -8.30
CA GLN A 83 -9.30 5.05 -9.61
C GLN A 83 -9.38 3.83 -10.52
N LEU A 84 -9.38 2.62 -9.99
CA LEU A 84 -9.60 1.37 -10.73
C LEU A 84 -11.05 1.19 -11.20
N GLY A 85 -11.97 2.04 -10.74
CA GLY A 85 -13.39 1.98 -11.10
C GLY A 85 -14.18 0.94 -10.31
N VAL A 86 -13.80 0.66 -9.08
CA VAL A 86 -14.56 -0.19 -8.15
C VAL A 86 -15.87 0.50 -7.80
N ASP A 87 -16.99 -0.20 -7.94
CA ASP A 87 -18.32 0.32 -7.61
C ASP A 87 -18.63 0.16 -6.12
N VAL A 88 -18.25 -0.98 -5.56
CA VAL A 88 -18.51 -1.35 -4.15
C VAL A 88 -17.22 -1.82 -3.49
N LEU A 89 -16.83 -1.17 -2.41
CA LEU A 89 -15.73 -1.59 -1.55
C LEU A 89 -16.28 -2.12 -0.22
N VAL A 90 -16.12 -3.41 0.03
CA VAL A 90 -16.36 -4.04 1.34
C VAL A 90 -15.04 -4.06 2.09
N ASP A 91 -14.83 -3.08 2.98
CA ASP A 91 -13.60 -2.86 3.76
C ASP A 91 -13.90 -3.01 5.26
N ILE A 92 -14.05 -4.27 5.70
CA ILE A 92 -14.50 -4.60 7.05
C ILE A 92 -13.33 -4.87 8.00
N PRO A 93 -13.46 -4.60 9.31
CA PRO A 93 -12.43 -4.97 10.27
C PRO A 93 -12.34 -6.50 10.41
N PHE A 94 -11.12 -7.04 10.31
CA PHE A 94 -10.86 -8.42 10.68
C PHE A 94 -10.80 -8.51 12.21
N ASN A 95 -11.84 -9.09 12.80
CA ASN A 95 -12.04 -9.24 14.24
C ASN A 95 -12.46 -10.69 14.55
N GLN A 96 -12.81 -10.97 15.81
CA GLN A 96 -13.24 -12.29 16.24
C GLN A 96 -14.44 -12.81 15.43
N GLN A 97 -15.44 -11.96 15.20
CA GLN A 97 -16.64 -12.34 14.45
C GLN A 97 -16.31 -12.86 13.05
N VAL A 98 -15.38 -12.19 12.36
CA VAL A 98 -14.90 -12.60 11.02
C VAL A 98 -13.98 -13.81 11.10
N ALA A 99 -13.08 -13.85 12.09
CA ALA A 99 -12.11 -14.94 12.27
C ALA A 99 -12.76 -16.28 12.62
N ASP A 100 -13.90 -16.27 13.27
CA ASP A 100 -14.62 -17.47 13.70
C ASP A 100 -15.56 -18.05 12.63
N LEU A 101 -15.84 -17.28 11.54
CA LEU A 101 -16.69 -17.77 10.45
C LEU A 101 -16.09 -19.01 9.80
N SER A 102 -16.84 -20.10 9.77
CA SER A 102 -16.51 -21.24 8.91
C SER A 102 -16.48 -20.82 7.43
N PRO A 103 -15.81 -21.56 6.54
CA PRO A 103 -15.85 -21.25 5.12
C PRO A 103 -17.28 -21.15 4.55
N GLN A 104 -18.19 -21.97 5.01
CA GLN A 104 -19.57 -21.95 4.58
C GLN A 104 -20.32 -20.71 5.06
N GLU A 105 -20.17 -20.34 6.33
CA GLU A 105 -20.79 -19.13 6.89
C GLU A 105 -20.27 -17.87 6.21
N PHE A 106 -18.98 -17.80 5.92
CA PHE A 106 -18.38 -16.69 5.15
C PHE A 106 -19.07 -16.52 3.79
N LEU A 107 -19.21 -17.60 3.02
CA LEU A 107 -19.88 -17.56 1.72
C LEU A 107 -21.37 -17.21 1.84
N GLN A 108 -22.07 -17.70 2.87
CA GLN A 108 -23.47 -17.35 3.14
C GLN A 108 -23.64 -15.85 3.46
N ARG A 109 -22.69 -15.26 4.21
CA ARG A 109 -22.70 -13.81 4.46
C ARG A 109 -22.45 -13.04 3.16
N LEU A 110 -21.48 -13.47 2.38
CA LEU A 110 -21.13 -12.83 1.10
C LEU A 110 -22.29 -12.89 0.09
N GLN A 111 -23.16 -13.93 0.12
CA GLN A 111 -24.35 -14.01 -0.74
C GLN A 111 -25.31 -12.81 -0.61
N GLN A 112 -25.23 -12.07 0.48
CA GLN A 112 -26.02 -10.85 0.64
C GLN A 112 -25.68 -9.79 -0.40
N LEU A 113 -24.52 -9.86 -1.04
CA LEU A 113 -24.13 -8.99 -2.18
C LEU A 113 -24.78 -9.43 -3.50
N ASP A 114 -25.45 -10.57 -3.57
CA ASP A 114 -26.03 -11.14 -4.81
C ASP A 114 -24.98 -11.29 -5.91
N TYR A 115 -23.84 -11.89 -5.59
CA TYR A 115 -22.76 -12.06 -6.55
C TYR A 115 -23.01 -13.23 -7.52
N SER A 116 -22.62 -13.01 -8.78
CA SER A 116 -22.66 -14.04 -9.84
C SER A 116 -21.29 -14.70 -10.06
N CYS A 117 -20.21 -14.01 -9.71
CA CYS A 117 -18.85 -14.49 -9.90
C CYS A 117 -17.93 -14.04 -8.77
N LEU A 118 -17.03 -14.93 -8.33
CA LEU A 118 -15.92 -14.62 -7.43
C LEU A 118 -14.60 -14.74 -8.16
N VAL A 119 -13.70 -13.77 -7.96
CA VAL A 119 -12.35 -13.78 -8.54
C VAL A 119 -11.33 -13.75 -7.40
N VAL A 120 -10.42 -14.71 -7.39
CA VAL A 120 -9.41 -14.90 -6.34
C VAL A 120 -8.03 -15.25 -6.92
N GLY A 121 -6.96 -15.03 -6.15
CA GLY A 121 -5.64 -15.57 -6.48
C GLY A 121 -5.54 -17.07 -6.13
N ALA A 122 -4.61 -17.81 -6.77
CA ALA A 122 -4.40 -19.24 -6.56
C ALA A 122 -4.04 -19.63 -5.12
N ASN A 123 -3.49 -18.69 -4.34
CA ASN A 123 -3.12 -18.88 -2.93
C ASN A 123 -4.20 -18.39 -1.95
N PHE A 124 -5.41 -18.08 -2.43
CA PHE A 124 -6.49 -17.55 -1.60
C PHE A 124 -6.96 -18.58 -0.57
N THR A 125 -7.09 -18.12 0.68
CA THR A 125 -7.68 -18.87 1.77
C THR A 125 -8.71 -18.02 2.51
N TYR A 126 -9.75 -18.65 3.07
CA TYR A 126 -10.83 -17.97 3.76
C TYR A 126 -11.43 -18.81 4.88
N GLY A 127 -12.26 -18.17 5.70
CA GLY A 127 -12.90 -18.82 6.85
C GLY A 127 -11.92 -19.10 7.99
N CYS A 128 -12.48 -19.61 9.08
CA CYS A 128 -11.75 -19.89 10.31
C CYS A 128 -10.46 -20.67 10.06
N ARG A 129 -9.33 -20.13 10.55
CA ARG A 129 -7.97 -20.69 10.39
C ARG A 129 -7.56 -20.99 8.94
N GLY A 130 -8.17 -20.31 7.95
CA GLY A 130 -7.88 -20.54 6.54
C GLY A 130 -8.28 -21.94 6.03
N GLN A 131 -9.30 -22.56 6.61
CA GLN A 131 -9.77 -23.88 6.21
C GLN A 131 -10.37 -23.89 4.81
N GLY A 132 -10.92 -22.76 4.35
CA GLY A 132 -11.36 -22.58 2.98
C GLY A 132 -10.15 -22.35 2.05
N THR A 133 -10.11 -23.07 0.94
CA THR A 133 -9.09 -22.98 -0.10
C THR A 133 -9.76 -22.78 -1.47
N VAL A 134 -9.00 -22.52 -2.52
CA VAL A 134 -9.53 -22.43 -3.89
C VAL A 134 -10.23 -23.74 -4.32
N TYR A 135 -9.80 -24.89 -3.81
CA TYR A 135 -10.44 -26.19 -4.11
C TYR A 135 -11.81 -26.31 -3.44
N THR A 136 -11.93 -25.96 -2.17
CA THR A 136 -13.22 -25.96 -1.46
C THR A 136 -14.13 -24.87 -2.01
N LEU A 137 -13.59 -23.74 -2.44
CA LEU A 137 -14.35 -22.65 -3.07
C LEU A 137 -14.92 -23.11 -4.43
N ALA A 138 -14.16 -23.89 -5.22
CA ALA A 138 -14.64 -24.45 -6.48
C ALA A 138 -15.79 -25.48 -6.28
N ALA A 139 -15.72 -26.27 -5.20
CA ALA A 139 -16.83 -27.15 -4.82
C ALA A 139 -18.09 -26.36 -4.40
N SER A 140 -17.90 -25.31 -3.61
CA SER A 140 -18.98 -24.41 -3.20
C SER A 140 -19.60 -23.66 -4.38
N ALA A 141 -18.78 -23.24 -5.36
CA ALA A 141 -19.27 -22.58 -6.57
C ALA A 141 -20.26 -23.43 -7.34
N LYS A 142 -19.96 -24.73 -7.51
CA LYS A 142 -20.88 -25.69 -8.14
C LYS A 142 -22.17 -25.88 -7.34
N ALA A 143 -22.06 -25.97 -6.01
CA ALA A 143 -23.20 -26.22 -5.14
C ALA A 143 -24.12 -24.99 -5.02
N MET A 144 -23.55 -23.78 -5.00
CA MET A 144 -24.27 -22.53 -4.79
C MET A 144 -24.62 -21.80 -6.09
N GLY A 145 -24.10 -22.25 -7.25
CA GLY A 145 -24.46 -21.76 -8.58
C GLY A 145 -23.79 -20.43 -8.97
N PHE A 146 -22.58 -20.16 -8.51
CA PHE A 146 -21.80 -18.99 -8.95
C PHE A 146 -20.56 -19.41 -9.77
N GLU A 147 -20.03 -18.50 -10.57
CA GLU A 147 -18.78 -18.68 -11.30
C GLU A 147 -17.59 -18.41 -10.39
N LEU A 148 -16.52 -19.20 -10.54
CA LEU A 148 -15.25 -18.96 -9.85
C LEU A 148 -14.14 -18.80 -10.87
N ILE A 149 -13.42 -17.68 -10.79
CA ILE A 149 -12.19 -17.42 -11.57
C ILE A 149 -11.02 -17.42 -10.59
N VAL A 150 -10.04 -18.29 -10.83
CA VAL A 150 -8.80 -18.37 -10.05
C VAL A 150 -7.66 -17.84 -10.90
N ARG A 151 -6.98 -16.80 -10.42
CA ARG A 151 -5.83 -16.20 -11.11
C ARG A 151 -4.53 -16.80 -10.62
N GLU A 152 -3.66 -17.14 -11.55
CA GLU A 152 -2.31 -17.61 -11.26
C GLU A 152 -1.48 -16.50 -10.59
N LEU A 153 -0.44 -16.89 -9.84
CA LEU A 153 0.46 -15.94 -9.20
C LEU A 153 1.31 -15.22 -10.25
N VAL A 154 1.30 -13.90 -10.20
CA VAL A 154 2.12 -13.06 -11.08
C VAL A 154 3.56 -13.04 -10.55
N SER A 155 4.55 -13.08 -11.46
CA SER A 155 5.97 -13.02 -11.11
C SER A 155 6.67 -11.86 -11.79
N GLU A 156 7.74 -11.37 -11.15
CA GLU A 156 8.74 -10.47 -11.74
C GLU A 156 10.05 -11.24 -11.84
N GLY A 157 10.48 -11.55 -13.06
CA GLY A 157 11.58 -12.51 -13.27
C GLY A 157 11.28 -13.86 -12.62
N ALA A 158 12.15 -14.34 -11.74
CA ALA A 158 11.99 -15.60 -11.01
C ALA A 158 11.22 -15.46 -9.68
N THR A 159 10.87 -14.24 -9.27
CA THR A 159 10.26 -13.97 -7.95
C THR A 159 8.76 -13.80 -8.06
N VAL A 160 7.99 -14.55 -7.27
CA VAL A 160 6.55 -14.35 -7.16
C VAL A 160 6.27 -13.01 -6.46
N ILE A 161 5.45 -12.19 -7.09
CA ILE A 161 5.02 -10.90 -6.53
C ILE A 161 4.13 -11.14 -5.31
N SER A 162 4.53 -10.60 -4.15
CA SER A 162 3.77 -10.71 -2.91
C SER A 162 4.06 -9.52 -1.99
N SER A 163 3.11 -9.20 -1.10
CA SER A 163 3.31 -8.15 -0.09
C SER A 163 4.55 -8.41 0.78
N THR A 164 4.88 -9.68 1.06
CA THR A 164 6.08 -10.06 1.81
C THR A 164 7.36 -9.74 1.06
N ALA A 165 7.46 -10.09 -0.22
CA ALA A 165 8.64 -9.77 -1.04
C ALA A 165 8.83 -8.26 -1.17
N ILE A 166 7.74 -7.51 -1.39
CA ILE A 166 7.77 -6.04 -1.49
C ILE A 166 8.25 -5.40 -0.18
N ARG A 167 7.79 -5.88 0.98
CA ARG A 167 8.29 -5.39 2.28
C ARG A 167 9.79 -5.63 2.46
N GLN A 168 10.27 -6.77 2.03
CA GLN A 168 11.71 -7.09 2.09
C GLN A 168 12.52 -6.13 1.22
N LEU A 169 12.07 -5.83 0.01
CA LEU A 169 12.72 -4.86 -0.88
C LEU A 169 12.71 -3.45 -0.27
N ILE A 170 11.59 -3.00 0.27
CA ILE A 170 11.48 -1.70 0.95
C ILE A 170 12.45 -1.64 2.14
N ALA A 171 12.46 -2.67 2.98
CA ALA A 171 13.36 -2.75 4.14
C ALA A 171 14.84 -2.81 3.76
N ALA A 172 15.17 -3.28 2.55
CA ALA A 172 16.52 -3.26 1.98
C ALA A 172 16.86 -1.94 1.28
N GLY A 173 15.87 -1.06 1.06
CA GLY A 173 16.05 0.20 0.32
C GLY A 173 15.93 0.04 -1.19
N GLU A 174 15.59 -1.13 -1.69
CA GLU A 174 15.42 -1.47 -3.11
C GLU A 174 14.05 -1.01 -3.60
N VAL A 175 13.83 0.32 -3.57
CA VAL A 175 12.52 0.92 -3.86
C VAL A 175 12.13 0.85 -5.34
N ALA A 176 13.12 0.77 -6.24
CA ALA A 176 12.90 0.62 -7.68
C ALA A 176 12.33 -0.77 -8.01
N GLU A 177 12.90 -1.83 -7.41
CA GLU A 177 12.43 -3.21 -7.54
C GLU A 177 11.06 -3.39 -6.88
N ALA A 178 10.85 -2.75 -5.72
CA ALA A 178 9.54 -2.72 -5.08
C ALA A 178 8.49 -2.05 -6.00
N ALA A 179 8.86 -0.96 -6.68
CA ALA A 179 7.98 -0.28 -7.64
C ALA A 179 7.64 -1.17 -8.85
N ALA A 180 8.58 -1.95 -9.36
CA ALA A 180 8.32 -2.92 -10.44
C ALA A 180 7.27 -3.97 -10.05
N MET A 181 7.32 -4.47 -8.79
CA MET A 181 6.32 -5.40 -8.27
C MET A 181 4.98 -4.72 -7.95
N LEU A 182 5.00 -3.49 -7.47
CA LEU A 182 3.78 -2.71 -7.18
C LEU A 182 3.05 -2.23 -8.45
N GLY A 183 3.79 -2.02 -9.55
CA GLY A 183 3.31 -1.35 -10.77
C GLY A 183 3.22 0.18 -10.63
N ARG A 184 3.76 0.74 -9.54
CA ARG A 184 3.86 2.18 -9.25
C ARG A 184 4.96 2.43 -8.22
N SER A 185 5.45 3.67 -8.12
CA SER A 185 6.39 4.04 -7.07
C SER A 185 5.79 3.78 -5.68
N TYR A 186 6.60 3.22 -4.79
CA TYR A 186 6.24 3.14 -3.38
C TYR A 186 6.13 4.55 -2.80
N SER A 187 5.13 4.80 -1.97
CA SER A 187 4.90 6.15 -1.44
C SER A 187 4.53 6.15 0.03
N ILE A 188 4.94 7.20 0.71
CA ILE A 188 4.57 7.51 2.10
C ILE A 188 3.89 8.88 2.11
N SER A 189 2.75 8.97 2.78
CA SER A 189 2.04 10.22 3.02
C SER A 189 2.20 10.67 4.47
N GLY A 190 2.20 11.98 4.68
CA GLY A 190 2.25 12.56 6.01
C GLY A 190 2.09 14.06 5.99
N THR A 191 2.03 14.65 7.19
CA THR A 191 1.86 16.08 7.38
C THR A 191 3.21 16.75 7.68
N VAL A 192 3.45 17.91 7.09
CA VAL A 192 4.68 18.66 7.34
C VAL A 192 4.66 19.30 8.73
N ALA A 193 5.60 18.89 9.57
CA ALA A 193 5.80 19.41 10.91
C ALA A 193 7.00 20.36 10.99
N HIS A 194 7.07 21.11 12.07
CA HIS A 194 8.24 21.93 12.39
C HIS A 194 9.41 21.04 12.77
N GLY A 195 10.59 21.28 12.16
CA GLY A 195 11.83 20.60 12.47
C GLY A 195 12.92 21.56 12.93
N ASN A 196 14.16 21.07 12.98
CA ASN A 196 15.31 21.88 13.45
C ASN A 196 15.80 22.93 12.43
N GLU A 197 15.20 23.05 11.25
CA GLU A 197 15.47 24.02 10.18
C GLU A 197 16.95 24.10 9.74
N ARG A 198 17.79 23.10 10.08
CA ARG A 198 19.24 23.09 9.77
C ARG A 198 19.53 23.10 8.26
N GLY A 199 18.69 22.43 7.47
CA GLY A 199 18.81 22.39 6.01
C GLY A 199 18.68 23.78 5.39
N ARG A 200 17.84 24.66 5.94
CA ARG A 200 17.66 26.04 5.46
C ARG A 200 18.96 26.85 5.52
N LEU A 201 19.74 26.67 6.59
CA LEU A 201 21.05 27.35 6.76
C LEU A 201 22.10 26.87 5.75
N LEU A 202 21.90 25.68 5.19
CA LEU A 202 22.80 25.06 4.21
C LEU A 202 22.37 25.32 2.76
N GLY A 203 21.23 26.00 2.54
CA GLY A 203 20.65 26.20 1.22
C GLY A 203 19.75 25.06 0.71
N TYR A 204 19.48 24.06 1.56
CA TYR A 204 18.64 22.90 1.26
C TYR A 204 17.48 22.81 2.27
N PRO A 205 16.46 23.68 2.20
CA PRO A 205 15.34 23.63 3.13
C PRO A 205 14.63 22.28 3.01
N THR A 206 14.38 21.62 4.15
CA THR A 206 13.69 20.30 4.20
C THR A 206 12.36 20.42 4.91
N ALA A 207 11.36 19.76 4.37
CA ALA A 207 10.09 19.47 5.04
C ALA A 207 10.27 18.22 5.90
N ASN A 208 9.97 18.33 7.20
CA ASN A 208 9.91 17.18 8.10
C ASN A 208 8.52 16.58 8.00
N ILE A 209 8.42 15.30 7.64
CA ILE A 209 7.14 14.64 7.40
C ILE A 209 6.81 13.72 8.57
N GLU A 210 5.76 14.07 9.31
CA GLU A 210 5.14 13.17 10.28
C GLU A 210 4.27 12.17 9.51
N LEU A 211 4.58 10.88 9.65
CA LEU A 211 3.91 9.83 8.92
C LEU A 211 2.43 9.74 9.33
N GLU A 212 1.54 9.63 8.34
CA GLU A 212 0.10 9.45 8.57
C GLU A 212 -0.22 8.15 9.32
N ASP A 213 0.56 7.10 9.05
CA ASP A 213 0.48 5.82 9.75
C ASP A 213 1.87 5.42 10.24
N ALA A 214 2.01 5.27 11.55
CA ALA A 214 3.25 4.83 12.19
C ALA A 214 3.64 3.39 11.85
N HIS A 215 2.72 2.58 11.37
CA HIS A 215 2.93 1.19 10.97
C HIS A 215 3.23 0.99 9.48
N VAL A 216 3.35 2.07 8.70
CA VAL A 216 3.72 1.98 7.28
C VAL A 216 5.16 1.46 7.13
N ALA A 217 5.42 0.68 6.08
CA ALA A 217 6.77 0.20 5.76
C ALA A 217 7.66 1.38 5.37
N VAL A 218 8.71 1.65 6.14
CA VAL A 218 9.67 2.72 5.86
C VAL A 218 10.91 2.12 5.19
N PRO A 219 11.40 2.68 4.07
CA PRO A 219 12.61 2.23 3.41
C PRO A 219 13.85 2.33 4.30
N LEU A 220 14.87 1.55 4.00
CA LEU A 220 16.17 1.58 4.70
C LEU A 220 16.72 3.01 4.78
N GLY A 221 17.37 3.36 5.89
CA GLY A 221 18.01 4.68 6.07
C GLY A 221 18.93 5.07 4.92
N GLY A 222 18.88 6.35 4.52
CA GLY A 222 19.65 6.88 3.41
C GLY A 222 18.97 8.01 2.64
N VAL A 223 19.59 8.40 1.53
CA VAL A 223 19.12 9.44 0.61
C VAL A 223 18.48 8.81 -0.61
N TYR A 224 17.33 9.35 -1.00
CA TYR A 224 16.49 8.85 -2.09
C TYR A 224 16.13 9.96 -3.07
N ALA A 225 16.14 9.66 -4.35
CA ALA A 225 15.47 10.45 -5.37
C ALA A 225 13.96 10.20 -5.26
N VAL A 226 13.18 11.28 -5.15
CA VAL A 226 11.74 11.21 -4.91
C VAL A 226 10.95 12.16 -5.80
N ARG A 227 9.68 11.80 -6.07
CA ARG A 227 8.66 12.74 -6.53
C ARG A 227 7.77 13.09 -5.36
N VAL A 228 7.53 14.38 -5.16
CA VAL A 228 6.72 14.89 -4.03
C VAL A 228 5.43 15.48 -4.59
N ILE A 229 4.31 14.95 -4.13
CA ILE A 229 3.00 15.47 -4.51
C ILE A 229 2.57 16.50 -3.48
N VAL A 230 2.36 17.73 -3.95
CA VAL A 230 1.90 18.88 -3.15
C VAL A 230 0.65 19.44 -3.82
N ASN A 231 -0.50 19.38 -3.16
CA ASN A 231 -1.78 19.90 -3.71
C ASN A 231 -2.06 19.36 -5.14
N GLY A 232 -1.82 18.07 -5.37
CA GLY A 232 -2.03 17.40 -6.66
C GLY A 232 -0.97 17.68 -7.73
N LYS A 233 0.05 18.51 -7.45
CA LYS A 233 1.19 18.75 -8.37
C LYS A 233 2.40 17.95 -7.95
N SER A 234 3.10 17.38 -8.94
CA SER A 234 4.33 16.61 -8.73
C SER A 234 5.57 17.52 -8.87
N TYR A 235 6.48 17.40 -7.91
CA TYR A 235 7.79 18.06 -7.90
C TYR A 235 8.88 17.02 -7.74
N HIS A 236 10.07 17.30 -8.27
CA HIS A 236 11.26 16.52 -7.99
C HIS A 236 11.82 16.88 -6.62
N GLY A 237 12.49 15.95 -5.96
CA GLY A 237 13.11 16.20 -4.68
C GLY A 237 14.10 15.11 -4.28
N MET A 238 14.77 15.35 -3.16
CA MET A 238 15.54 14.34 -2.47
C MET A 238 14.97 14.15 -1.04
N ALA A 239 14.87 12.92 -0.61
CA ALA A 239 14.42 12.57 0.72
C ALA A 239 15.53 11.88 1.51
N ASN A 240 15.65 12.20 2.79
CA ASN A 240 16.50 11.50 3.72
C ASN A 240 15.63 10.74 4.73
N ILE A 241 15.90 9.44 4.86
CA ILE A 241 15.37 8.62 5.94
C ILE A 241 16.51 8.42 6.93
N GLY A 242 16.34 8.96 8.14
CA GLY A 242 17.31 8.85 9.22
C GLY A 242 16.68 8.29 10.49
N TYR A 243 17.49 7.73 11.35
CA TYR A 243 17.07 7.21 12.66
C TYR A 243 17.78 7.98 13.75
N ASN A 244 17.02 8.69 14.60
CA ASN A 244 17.59 9.29 15.80
C ASN A 244 17.64 8.25 16.91
N PRO A 245 18.81 8.00 17.53
CA PRO A 245 18.86 7.28 18.77
C PRO A 245 18.29 8.17 19.88
N THR A 246 17.01 8.05 20.18
CA THR A 246 16.42 8.62 21.38
C THR A 246 16.69 7.72 22.55
N PHE A 247 17.05 8.29 23.71
CA PHE A 247 17.28 7.56 24.94
C PHE A 247 16.03 6.75 25.32
N GLY A 248 16.12 5.43 25.20
CA GLY A 248 15.19 4.48 25.83
C GLY A 248 14.03 3.95 24.96
N ASP A 249 13.70 4.53 23.81
CA ASP A 249 12.59 4.08 22.95
C ASP A 249 13.08 3.60 21.58
N VAL A 250 12.25 2.80 20.93
CA VAL A 250 12.47 2.34 19.55
C VAL A 250 12.68 3.57 18.66
N ALA A 251 13.84 3.66 18.01
CA ALA A 251 14.18 4.77 17.13
C ALA A 251 13.12 4.90 16.03
N GLN A 252 12.34 5.98 16.06
CA GLN A 252 11.36 6.26 15.01
C GLN A 252 12.09 6.81 13.78
N PRO A 253 11.75 6.31 12.57
CA PRO A 253 12.30 6.85 11.34
C PRO A 253 11.82 8.28 11.13
N ARG A 254 12.73 9.15 10.69
CA ARG A 254 12.43 10.51 10.25
C ARG A 254 12.50 10.58 8.74
N LEU A 255 11.46 11.10 8.14
CA LEU A 255 11.43 11.41 6.71
C LEU A 255 11.56 12.93 6.53
N GLU A 256 12.71 13.36 6.01
CA GLU A 256 13.00 14.76 5.68
C GLU A 256 13.13 14.88 4.17
N THR A 257 12.41 15.83 3.56
CA THR A 257 12.36 15.95 2.10
C THR A 257 12.68 17.38 1.66
N ASN A 258 13.71 17.55 0.81
CA ASN A 258 13.98 18.77 0.08
C ASN A 258 13.28 18.71 -1.28
N ILE A 259 12.40 19.66 -1.56
CA ILE A 259 11.64 19.74 -2.80
C ILE A 259 12.34 20.74 -3.72
N PHE A 260 12.76 20.29 -4.90
CA PHE A 260 13.51 21.13 -5.86
C PHE A 260 12.59 22.18 -6.48
N ASP A 261 13.14 23.38 -6.64
CA ASP A 261 12.48 24.53 -7.27
C ASP A 261 11.09 24.88 -6.68
N PHE A 262 10.86 24.49 -5.44
CA PHE A 262 9.63 24.80 -4.73
C PHE A 262 9.79 26.03 -3.84
N THR A 263 8.85 26.95 -3.97
CA THR A 263 8.73 28.12 -3.10
C THR A 263 7.35 28.15 -2.48
N GLY A 264 7.25 28.23 -1.17
CA GLY A 264 5.98 28.30 -0.47
C GLY A 264 6.04 27.70 0.95
N ASP A 265 5.02 27.97 1.71
CA ASP A 265 4.84 27.41 3.04
C ASP A 265 4.17 26.03 2.93
N LEU A 266 4.79 25.03 3.57
CA LEU A 266 4.32 23.65 3.61
C LEU A 266 3.83 23.20 5.00
N TYR A 267 4.04 23.99 6.04
CA TYR A 267 3.65 23.60 7.40
C TYR A 267 2.17 23.25 7.51
N GLY A 268 1.86 22.13 8.14
CA GLY A 268 0.52 21.60 8.30
C GLY A 268 -0.12 21.05 7.02
N LYS A 269 0.58 21.07 5.88
CA LYS A 269 0.08 20.46 4.62
C LYS A 269 0.42 19.00 4.54
N GLN A 270 -0.48 18.25 3.94
CA GLN A 270 -0.25 16.84 3.61
C GLN A 270 0.58 16.73 2.32
N LEU A 271 1.61 15.91 2.36
CA LEU A 271 2.46 15.56 1.22
C LEU A 271 2.47 14.06 1.01
N THR A 272 2.65 13.65 -0.25
CA THR A 272 2.96 12.26 -0.60
C THR A 272 4.34 12.21 -1.23
N VAL A 273 5.25 11.43 -0.63
CA VAL A 273 6.61 11.21 -1.10
C VAL A 273 6.67 9.87 -1.82
N GLN A 274 6.90 9.90 -3.12
CA GLN A 274 7.04 8.74 -3.99
C GLN A 274 8.53 8.43 -4.18
N PHE A 275 8.98 7.27 -3.70
CA PHE A 275 10.38 6.83 -3.80
C PHE A 275 10.66 6.27 -5.18
N VAL A 276 11.69 6.81 -5.84
CA VAL A 276 12.09 6.38 -7.19
C VAL A 276 13.35 5.51 -7.14
N GLN A 277 14.40 6.01 -6.46
CA GLN A 277 15.66 5.30 -6.37
C GLN A 277 16.40 5.66 -5.08
N ARG A 278 17.10 4.70 -4.48
CA ARG A 278 18.05 4.97 -3.40
C ARG A 278 19.36 5.45 -3.99
N ILE A 279 19.83 6.61 -3.55
CA ILE A 279 21.07 7.20 -4.03
C ILE A 279 22.26 6.70 -3.21
N ARG A 280 22.15 6.71 -1.89
CA ARG A 280 23.19 6.26 -0.96
C ARG A 280 22.68 5.96 0.44
N GLY A 281 23.50 5.33 1.24
CA GLY A 281 23.29 5.20 2.69
C GLY A 281 23.62 6.48 3.46
N GLU A 282 23.39 6.44 4.78
CA GLU A 282 23.79 7.52 5.67
C GLU A 282 25.30 7.59 5.79
N VAL A 283 25.86 8.81 5.83
CA VAL A 283 27.29 9.09 5.97
C VAL A 283 27.48 10.13 7.08
N LYS A 284 28.52 9.92 7.90
CA LYS A 284 28.94 10.93 8.89
C LYS A 284 29.95 11.89 8.24
N PHE A 285 29.73 13.19 8.42
CA PHE A 285 30.60 14.23 7.87
C PHE A 285 31.47 14.83 8.96
N ALA A 286 32.72 15.11 8.62
CA ALA A 286 33.68 15.75 9.54
C ALA A 286 33.43 17.25 9.74
N GLY A 287 32.63 17.89 8.85
CA GLY A 287 32.33 19.32 8.95
C GLY A 287 31.26 19.77 7.93
N ILE A 288 30.86 21.04 8.07
CA ILE A 288 29.80 21.65 7.28
C ILE A 288 30.09 21.68 5.78
N GLU A 289 31.33 21.98 5.40
CA GLU A 289 31.72 22.10 3.98
C GLU A 289 31.64 20.75 3.26
N GLN A 290 32.03 19.66 3.93
CA GLN A 290 31.88 18.31 3.38
C GLN A 290 30.42 17.93 3.21
N LEU A 291 29.56 18.29 4.20
CA LEU A 291 28.11 18.09 4.10
C LEU A 291 27.51 18.87 2.92
N LYS A 292 27.89 20.14 2.72
CA LYS A 292 27.39 20.94 1.58
C LYS A 292 27.80 20.35 0.23
N GLN A 293 29.06 19.90 0.09
CA GLN A 293 29.55 19.25 -1.14
C GLN A 293 28.71 17.99 -1.43
N GLN A 294 28.46 17.16 -0.39
CA GLN A 294 27.68 15.96 -0.57
C GLN A 294 26.23 16.26 -0.92
N LEU A 295 25.58 17.25 -0.30
CA LEU A 295 24.22 17.66 -0.63
C LEU A 295 24.10 18.15 -2.08
N ALA A 296 25.12 18.84 -2.60
CA ALA A 296 25.16 19.25 -4.00
C ALA A 296 25.26 18.03 -4.94
N GLN A 297 26.10 17.04 -4.59
CA GLN A 297 26.21 15.80 -5.35
C GLN A 297 24.91 15.01 -5.30
N ASP A 298 24.33 14.83 -4.11
CA ASP A 298 23.05 14.13 -3.91
C ASP A 298 21.93 14.74 -4.77
N LYS A 299 21.88 16.09 -4.85
CA LYS A 299 20.89 16.78 -5.69
C LYS A 299 21.09 16.42 -7.17
N ASN A 300 22.33 16.46 -7.67
CA ASN A 300 22.64 16.13 -9.07
C ASN A 300 22.26 14.66 -9.37
N ASP A 301 22.62 13.73 -8.48
CA ASP A 301 22.32 12.31 -8.64
C ASP A 301 20.81 12.06 -8.61
N CYS A 302 20.06 12.77 -7.74
CA CYS A 302 18.61 12.72 -7.72
C CYS A 302 17.99 13.27 -8.99
N GLU A 303 18.48 14.40 -9.51
CA GLU A 303 17.98 14.98 -10.76
C GLU A 303 18.24 14.05 -11.96
N GLU A 304 19.34 13.32 -11.97
CA GLU A 304 19.61 12.30 -12.98
C GLU A 304 18.65 11.11 -12.88
N ALA A 305 18.42 10.59 -11.68
CA ALA A 305 17.53 9.47 -11.44
C ALA A 305 16.04 9.80 -11.72
N LEU A 306 15.68 11.09 -11.75
CA LEU A 306 14.30 11.56 -11.94
C LEU A 306 13.98 11.98 -13.39
N ARG A 307 14.97 11.99 -14.28
CA ARG A 307 14.79 12.25 -15.73
C ARG A 307 14.04 11.11 -16.40
#